data_fdb163be4143a3dbd46e7bb770014026
#
_entry.id   fdb163be4143a3dbd46e7bb770014026
#
_cell.length_a   1.000
_cell.length_b   1.000
_cell.length_c   1.000
_cell.angle_alpha   90.00
_cell.angle_beta   90.00
_cell.angle_gamma   90.00
#
_symmetry.space_group_name_H-M   'P 1'
#
loop_
_entity.id
_entity.type
_entity.pdbx_description
1 polymer ?
#
loop_
_entity_poly.entity_id
_entity_poly.type
_entity_poly.pdbx_seq_one_letter_code
_entity_poly.pdbx_strand_id
1 'polypeptide(L)'
;MPTHNRRKKINIVGHKNPDTDSICAALSYCWLKKQIDPKGEYEARRAGSVNRESQFVLDYWKMKAPRLIMSVSPQMKDIDFRIQPGIDGEMSLREVWKKMREEDIETLCITTPEQELQGL
;
A
#
# COMPACT_ATOMS: atom_id res chain seq x y z
N MET A 1 -9.57 -18.11 -5.59
CA MET A 1 -8.42 -17.19 -5.73
C MET A 1 -8.47 -16.23 -4.56
N PRO A 2 -7.51 -16.18 -3.67
CA PRO A 2 -7.49 -15.15 -2.64
C PRO A 2 -7.00 -13.86 -3.30
N THR A 3 -7.93 -13.01 -3.71
CA THR A 3 -7.62 -11.60 -3.93
C THR A 3 -7.11 -11.07 -2.61
N HIS A 4 -5.84 -10.74 -2.55
CA HIS A 4 -5.23 -10.04 -1.42
C HIS A 4 -5.86 -8.64 -1.38
N ASN A 5 -7.08 -8.58 -0.85
CA ASN A 5 -7.78 -7.32 -0.58
C ASN A 5 -7.11 -6.66 0.64
N ARG A 6 -5.83 -6.28 0.47
CA ARG A 6 -5.16 -5.39 1.42
C ARG A 6 -5.90 -4.07 1.37
N ARG A 7 -6.65 -3.78 2.42
CA ARG A 7 -7.29 -2.48 2.59
C ARG A 7 -6.24 -1.39 2.35
N LYS A 8 -6.49 -0.56 1.35
CA LYS A 8 -5.57 0.50 0.95
C LYS A 8 -5.55 1.55 2.05
N LYS A 9 -4.39 1.75 2.68
CA LYS A 9 -4.20 2.79 3.68
C LYS A 9 -4.28 4.15 3.01
N ILE A 10 -5.16 5.01 3.52
CA ILE A 10 -5.41 6.35 2.99
C ILE A 10 -4.71 7.37 3.87
N ASN A 11 -3.70 8.03 3.32
CA ASN A 11 -3.00 9.11 3.98
C ASN A 11 -3.73 10.43 3.72
N ILE A 12 -4.05 11.15 4.79
CA ILE A 12 -4.63 12.48 4.75
C ILE A 12 -3.52 13.46 5.06
N VAL A 13 -3.20 14.32 4.10
CA VAL A 13 -2.05 15.22 4.19
C VAL A 13 -2.45 16.62 3.71
N GLY A 14 -1.94 17.63 4.38
CA GLY A 14 -2.05 19.02 3.95
C GLY A 14 -0.92 19.43 3.00
N HIS A 15 -0.66 20.71 2.87
CA HIS A 15 0.38 21.23 1.97
C HIS A 15 1.82 20.97 2.46
N LYS A 16 2.81 21.19 1.57
CA LYS A 16 4.21 20.84 1.77
C LYS A 16 4.87 21.55 2.96
N ASN A 17 4.53 22.81 3.19
CA ASN A 17 5.03 23.60 4.31
C ASN A 17 3.90 23.76 5.34
N PRO A 18 3.66 22.74 6.18
CA PRO A 18 2.47 22.70 7.00
C PRO A 18 2.49 23.80 8.08
N ASP A 19 1.48 24.64 8.03
CA ASP A 19 1.12 25.55 9.11
C ASP A 19 0.13 24.87 10.08
N THR A 20 -0.29 25.60 11.09
CA THR A 20 -1.21 25.08 12.11
C THR A 20 -2.53 24.63 11.52
N ASP A 21 -3.07 25.37 10.54
CA ASP A 21 -4.32 25.03 9.86
C ASP A 21 -4.19 23.70 9.10
N SER A 22 -3.13 23.54 8.32
CA SER A 22 -2.83 22.32 7.56
C SER A 22 -2.75 21.08 8.46
N ILE A 23 -2.07 21.18 9.61
CA ILE A 23 -1.93 20.07 10.56
C ILE A 23 -3.26 19.75 11.25
N CYS A 24 -3.96 20.78 11.74
CA CYS A 24 -5.24 20.61 12.41
C CYS A 24 -6.31 20.08 11.47
N ALA A 25 -6.36 20.57 10.23
CA ALA A 25 -7.28 20.06 9.21
C ALA A 25 -7.04 18.57 8.89
N ALA A 26 -5.78 18.17 8.71
CA ALA A 26 -5.45 16.77 8.47
C ALA A 26 -5.86 15.85 9.63
N LEU A 27 -5.62 16.27 10.87
CA LEU A 27 -6.02 15.53 12.06
C LEU A 27 -7.55 15.44 12.21
N SER A 28 -8.25 16.55 12.07
CA SER A 28 -9.71 16.64 12.19
C SER A 28 -10.41 15.83 11.12
N TYR A 29 -9.96 15.93 9.88
CA TYR A 29 -10.53 15.17 8.77
C TYR A 29 -10.25 13.67 8.91
N CYS A 30 -9.07 13.29 9.38
CA CYS A 30 -8.74 11.90 9.68
C CYS A 30 -9.67 11.34 10.77
N TRP A 31 -9.91 12.10 11.82
CA TRP A 31 -10.84 11.73 12.87
C TRP A 31 -12.25 11.54 12.32
N LEU A 32 -12.77 12.52 11.55
CA LEU A 32 -14.09 12.46 10.92
C LEU A 32 -14.23 11.22 10.02
N LYS A 33 -13.24 10.96 9.17
CA LYS A 33 -13.27 9.80 8.27
C LYS A 33 -13.37 8.48 9.04
N LYS A 34 -12.68 8.36 10.17
CA LYS A 34 -12.76 7.17 11.03
C LYS A 34 -14.14 7.00 11.67
N GLN A 35 -14.87 8.09 11.90
CA GLN A 35 -16.26 8.03 12.43
C GLN A 35 -17.26 7.58 11.37
N ILE A 36 -17.18 8.13 10.16
CA ILE A 36 -18.14 7.85 9.09
C ILE A 36 -17.84 6.59 8.30
N ASP A 37 -16.57 6.17 8.27
CA ASP A 37 -16.13 4.93 7.63
C ASP A 37 -15.15 4.15 8.54
N PRO A 38 -15.66 3.43 9.54
CA PRO A 38 -14.83 2.68 10.48
C PRO A 38 -14.04 1.53 9.85
N LYS A 39 -14.40 1.14 8.62
CA LYS A 39 -13.72 0.06 7.89
C LYS A 39 -12.50 0.56 7.10
N GLY A 40 -12.42 1.86 6.84
CA GLY A 40 -11.30 2.48 6.14
C GLY A 40 -10.08 2.65 7.05
N GLU A 41 -8.87 2.49 6.49
CA GLU A 41 -7.62 2.74 7.19
C GLU A 41 -7.12 4.15 6.88
N TYR A 42 -7.49 5.11 7.74
CA TYR A 42 -7.13 6.51 7.58
C TYR A 42 -6.01 6.90 8.52
N GLU A 43 -4.99 7.61 8.02
CA GLU A 43 -3.89 8.14 8.82
C GLU A 43 -3.60 9.59 8.45
N ALA A 44 -3.58 10.48 9.45
CA ALA A 44 -3.11 11.84 9.27
C ALA A 44 -1.59 11.85 9.08
N ARG A 45 -1.13 12.56 8.06
CA ARG A 45 0.30 12.72 7.73
C ARG A 45 0.62 14.19 7.52
N ARG A 46 1.88 14.55 7.62
CA ARG A 46 2.42 15.88 7.26
C ARG A 46 3.45 15.76 6.16
N ALA A 47 3.53 16.76 5.31
CA ALA A 47 4.48 16.79 4.19
C ALA A 47 5.75 17.62 4.49
N GLY A 48 5.85 18.21 5.69
CA GLY A 48 6.99 19.00 6.10
C GLY A 48 7.17 19.03 7.61
N SER A 49 8.10 19.87 8.09
CA SER A 49 8.40 20.04 9.51
C SER A 49 7.28 20.79 10.22
N VAL A 50 7.04 20.44 11.48
CA VAL A 50 6.11 21.18 12.35
C VAL A 50 6.82 22.46 12.78
N ASN A 51 6.15 23.60 12.61
CA ASN A 51 6.65 24.88 13.11
C ASN A 51 6.36 25.06 14.61
N ARG A 52 6.91 26.10 15.23
CA ARG A 52 6.77 26.33 16.68
C ARG A 52 5.33 26.58 17.11
N GLU A 53 4.56 27.32 16.28
CA GLU A 53 3.16 27.60 16.54
C GLU A 53 2.32 26.32 16.53
N SER A 54 2.47 25.50 15.49
CA SER A 54 1.79 24.23 15.38
C SER A 54 2.18 23.28 16.52
N GLN A 55 3.46 23.27 16.92
CA GLN A 55 3.92 22.46 18.05
C GLN A 55 3.26 22.93 19.36
N PHE A 56 3.18 24.22 19.60
CA PHE A 56 2.48 24.78 20.77
C PHE A 56 1.02 24.33 20.84
N VAL A 57 0.29 24.42 19.71
CA VAL A 57 -1.11 23.98 19.65
C VAL A 57 -1.24 22.47 19.92
N LEU A 58 -0.38 21.65 19.33
CA LEU A 58 -0.38 20.21 19.56
C LEU A 58 -0.11 19.86 21.02
N ASP A 59 0.87 20.52 21.64
CA ASP A 59 1.23 20.29 23.04
C ASP A 59 0.11 20.75 23.99
N TYR A 60 -0.52 21.89 23.69
CA TYR A 60 -1.66 22.39 24.47
C TYR A 60 -2.83 21.40 24.50
N TRP A 61 -3.15 20.79 23.35
CA TRP A 61 -4.21 19.79 23.23
C TRP A 61 -3.74 18.36 23.50
N LYS A 62 -2.48 18.16 23.90
CA LYS A 62 -1.85 16.85 24.16
C LYS A 62 -1.98 15.89 22.97
N MET A 63 -1.92 16.43 21.78
CA MET A 63 -2.00 15.69 20.52
C MET A 63 -0.61 15.41 19.97
N LYS A 64 -0.42 14.20 19.43
CA LYS A 64 0.82 13.86 18.74
C LYS A 64 0.83 14.45 17.33
N ALA A 65 1.98 14.99 16.93
CA ALA A 65 2.18 15.44 15.57
C ALA A 65 1.99 14.28 14.57
N PRO A 66 1.33 14.54 13.41
CA PRO A 66 1.23 13.55 12.35
C PRO A 66 2.62 13.11 11.90
N ARG A 67 2.75 11.85 11.49
CA ARG A 67 4.01 11.32 10.95
C ARG A 67 4.33 11.98 9.62
N LEU A 68 5.63 12.23 9.39
CA LEU A 68 6.10 12.75 8.11
C LEU A 68 5.87 11.71 7.00
N ILE A 69 5.34 12.16 5.85
CA ILE A 69 5.33 11.37 4.63
C ILE A 69 6.60 11.69 3.83
N MET A 70 7.40 10.67 3.57
CA MET A 70 8.68 10.86 2.89
C MET A 70 8.54 10.86 1.37
N SER A 71 7.60 10.11 0.86
CA SER A 71 7.31 10.00 -0.57
C SER A 71 5.86 9.54 -0.79
N VAL A 72 5.27 10.01 -1.88
CA VAL A 72 3.99 9.54 -2.41
C VAL A 72 4.17 8.71 -3.69
N SER A 73 5.42 8.41 -4.06
CA SER A 73 5.70 7.56 -5.21
C SER A 73 5.14 6.17 -5.02
N PRO A 74 4.58 5.56 -6.08
CA PRO A 74 4.14 4.17 -6.03
C PRO A 74 5.29 3.25 -5.59
N GLN A 75 4.96 2.29 -4.74
CA GLN A 75 5.89 1.26 -4.29
C GLN A 75 5.47 -0.09 -4.89
N MET A 76 6.38 -1.05 -4.95
CA MET A 76 6.06 -2.40 -5.45
C MET A 76 4.84 -3.03 -4.78
N LYS A 77 4.63 -2.75 -3.50
CA LYS A 77 3.44 -3.22 -2.74
C LYS A 77 2.11 -2.60 -3.19
N ASP A 78 2.15 -1.47 -3.93
CA ASP A 78 0.97 -0.74 -4.40
C ASP A 78 0.58 -1.18 -5.82
N ILE A 79 1.37 -2.04 -6.46
CA ILE A 79 1.14 -2.58 -7.79
C ILE A 79 0.42 -3.92 -7.65
N ASP A 80 -0.71 -4.05 -8.32
CA ASP A 80 -1.36 -5.34 -8.49
C ASP A 80 -0.55 -6.17 -9.49
N PHE A 81 0.05 -7.24 -9.03
CA PHE A 81 0.71 -8.22 -9.88
C PHE A 81 0.05 -9.58 -9.75
N ARG A 82 -0.02 -10.30 -10.86
CA ARG A 82 -0.49 -11.67 -10.87
C ARG A 82 0.56 -12.55 -10.19
N ILE A 83 0.16 -13.26 -9.15
CA ILE A 83 0.97 -14.35 -8.61
C ILE A 83 0.61 -15.57 -9.44
N GLN A 84 1.56 -16.03 -10.25
CA GLN A 84 1.41 -17.25 -11.03
C GLN A 84 2.18 -18.37 -10.34
N PRO A 85 1.52 -19.51 -10.08
CA PRO A 85 2.24 -20.68 -9.59
C PRO A 85 3.21 -21.16 -10.66
N GLY A 86 4.40 -21.52 -10.25
CA GLY A 86 5.36 -22.21 -11.12
C GLY A 86 4.82 -23.55 -11.60
N ILE A 87 5.47 -24.10 -12.62
CA ILE A 87 5.23 -25.44 -13.10
C ILE A 87 6.43 -26.32 -12.76
N ASP A 88 6.19 -27.61 -12.57
CA ASP A 88 7.24 -28.60 -12.43
C ASP A 88 7.93 -28.82 -13.76
N GLY A 89 9.27 -28.87 -13.76
CA GLY A 89 10.08 -29.17 -14.96
C GLY A 89 9.81 -30.53 -15.61
N GLU A 90 9.23 -31.46 -14.86
CA GLU A 90 8.82 -32.81 -15.37
C GLU A 90 7.46 -32.77 -16.07
N MET A 91 6.73 -31.67 -16.05
CA MET A 91 5.43 -31.53 -16.71
C MET A 91 5.57 -31.64 -18.24
N SER A 92 4.68 -32.41 -18.89
CA SER A 92 4.73 -32.55 -20.35
C SER A 92 4.41 -31.24 -21.06
N LEU A 93 5.05 -30.99 -22.22
CA LEU A 93 4.79 -29.80 -23.04
C LEU A 93 3.30 -29.63 -23.41
N ARG A 94 2.57 -30.72 -23.57
CA ARG A 94 1.13 -30.69 -23.85
C ARG A 94 0.34 -30.13 -22.67
N GLU A 95 0.67 -30.52 -21.47
CA GLU A 95 0.02 -30.04 -20.25
C GLU A 95 0.37 -28.57 -19.98
N VAL A 96 1.64 -28.19 -20.19
CA VAL A 96 2.10 -26.81 -20.10
C VAL A 96 1.34 -25.94 -21.08
N TRP A 97 1.26 -26.34 -22.35
CA TRP A 97 0.53 -25.63 -23.38
C TRP A 97 -0.96 -25.47 -23.06
N LYS A 98 -1.60 -26.53 -22.55
CA LYS A 98 -2.99 -26.48 -22.12
C LYS A 98 -3.19 -25.45 -21.00
N LYS A 99 -2.31 -25.47 -19.98
CA LYS A 99 -2.34 -24.54 -18.86
C LYS A 99 -2.14 -23.08 -19.32
N MET A 100 -1.18 -22.83 -20.21
CA MET A 100 -0.94 -21.51 -20.76
C MET A 100 -2.18 -20.94 -21.47
N ARG A 101 -2.90 -21.77 -22.25
CA ARG A 101 -4.11 -21.35 -22.94
C ARG A 101 -5.29 -21.14 -21.99
N GLU A 102 -5.46 -21.97 -20.98
CA GLU A 102 -6.56 -21.87 -20.01
C GLU A 102 -6.42 -20.64 -19.12
N GLU A 103 -5.18 -20.28 -18.79
CA GLU A 103 -4.89 -19.14 -17.91
C GLU A 103 -4.54 -17.85 -18.67
N ASP A 104 -4.51 -17.89 -20.00
CA ASP A 104 -4.11 -16.78 -20.88
C ASP A 104 -2.76 -16.20 -20.50
N ILE A 105 -1.75 -17.08 -20.47
CA ILE A 105 -0.38 -16.78 -20.03
C ILE A 105 0.58 -17.07 -21.16
N GLU A 106 1.49 -16.15 -21.44
CA GLU A 106 2.53 -16.29 -22.46
C GLU A 106 3.85 -16.87 -21.92
N THR A 107 4.08 -16.76 -20.61
CA THR A 107 5.33 -17.20 -19.98
C THR A 107 5.03 -17.88 -18.64
N LEU A 108 5.63 -19.03 -18.39
CA LEU A 108 5.53 -19.76 -17.13
C LEU A 108 6.91 -19.96 -16.51
N CYS A 109 6.99 -19.78 -15.20
CA CYS A 109 8.19 -20.09 -14.44
C CYS A 109 8.27 -21.59 -14.17
N ILE A 110 9.44 -22.18 -14.40
CA ILE A 110 9.74 -23.55 -13.98
C ILE A 110 10.30 -23.47 -12.57
N THR A 111 9.69 -24.20 -11.63
CA THR A 111 10.09 -24.17 -10.22
C THR A 111 10.33 -25.57 -9.68
N THR A 112 11.13 -25.65 -8.62
CA THR A 112 11.23 -26.85 -7.80
C THR A 112 9.95 -27.05 -6.97
N PRO A 113 9.77 -28.25 -6.34
CA PRO A 113 8.67 -28.45 -5.37
C PRO A 113 8.69 -27.44 -4.21
N GLU A 114 9.87 -26.92 -3.86
CA GLU A 114 10.08 -25.90 -2.83
C GLU A 114 9.80 -24.48 -3.34
N GLN A 115 9.31 -24.31 -4.58
CA GLN A 115 9.00 -23.04 -5.24
C GLN A 115 10.23 -22.18 -5.57
N GLU A 116 11.40 -22.79 -5.71
CA GLU A 116 12.60 -22.10 -6.19
C GLU A 116 12.62 -22.07 -7.72
N LEU A 117 12.95 -20.92 -8.29
CA LEU A 117 13.00 -20.71 -9.73
C LEU A 117 14.13 -21.51 -10.37
N GLN A 118 13.83 -22.35 -11.35
CA GLN A 118 14.78 -23.10 -12.16
C GLN A 118 14.93 -22.56 -13.59
N GLY A 119 13.87 -21.94 -14.13
CA GLY A 119 13.86 -21.40 -15.48
C GLY A 119 12.53 -20.77 -15.89
N LEU A 120 12.47 -20.34 -17.15
CA LEU A 120 11.32 -19.74 -17.81
C LEU A 120 10.97 -20.54 -19.06
#